data_eb52233327e557ddf3c5ccb729a41e10
#
_entry.id   eb52233327e557ddf3c5ccb729a41e10
#
_cell.length_a   1.000
_cell.length_b   1.000
_cell.length_c   1.000
_cell.angle_alpha   90.00
_cell.angle_beta   90.00
_cell.angle_gamma   90.00
#
_symmetry.space_group_name_H-M   'P 1'
#
loop_
_entity.id
_entity.type
_entity.pdbx_description
1 polymer ?
#
loop_
_entity_poly.entity_id
_entity_poly.type
_entity_poly.pdbx_seq_one_letter_code
_entity_poly.pdbx_strand_id
1 'polypeptide(L)'
;MGGMIRPDLKAIPAYVAGARNDDALKLSSNEATHPPLPEAAAAMAEAVTKANRYPDIAATALREDLAAHLGVEYGQVAVGTGSSALCQQLVEIAATPGEEVLFPWRSFEAYPIFAKVVGAHPIPVPLGADQRVDLPAMAHKITDKTRLIFVCNPNNPSGTTVTKDEFAAFMDAVPADVLVALDEAYIEYNRATNIPLGTELVGTYPNLVCLRTFSKAYGLAGVRIGYAFGPENIIEALNKVAIPFSASTVAQVGARAALAAQDSLRERTDEAVAQRERLEEALQDWGVPHSEANHVWLPAANLARLGTPQEVAARLAEHGVLVRAFSEGIRITVTTEEETDTLLQAWNATIGG
;
A
#
# COMPACT_ATOMS: atom_id res chain seq x y z
N MET A 1 -4.86 -26.83 31.04
CA MET A 1 -3.69 -25.94 31.19
C MET A 1 -3.79 -24.87 30.11
N GLY A 2 -4.06 -23.64 30.48
CA GLY A 2 -4.04 -22.50 29.54
C GLY A 2 -2.62 -22.32 29.00
N GLY A 3 -2.46 -22.27 27.70
CA GLY A 3 -1.14 -22.05 27.11
C GLY A 3 -0.62 -20.65 27.46
N MET A 4 0.73 -20.46 27.52
CA MET A 4 1.38 -19.16 27.76
C MET A 4 1.07 -18.12 26.68
N ILE A 5 0.55 -18.55 25.54
CA ILE A 5 0.23 -17.70 24.38
C ILE A 5 -1.29 -17.79 24.14
N ARG A 6 -1.93 -16.66 23.87
CA ARG A 6 -3.37 -16.60 23.57
C ARG A 6 -3.73 -17.55 22.41
N PRO A 7 -4.80 -18.36 22.57
CA PRO A 7 -5.10 -19.46 21.64
C PRO A 7 -5.47 -19.01 20.22
N ASP A 8 -6.09 -17.85 20.08
CA ASP A 8 -6.57 -17.28 18.82
C ASP A 8 -5.43 -16.96 17.84
N LEU A 9 -4.20 -16.70 18.32
CA LEU A 9 -3.03 -16.49 17.47
C LEU A 9 -2.71 -17.69 16.57
N LYS A 10 -3.13 -18.91 16.94
CA LYS A 10 -2.95 -20.09 16.08
C LYS A 10 -3.73 -20.01 14.76
N ALA A 11 -4.82 -19.26 14.75
CA ALA A 11 -5.67 -19.06 13.56
C ALA A 11 -5.23 -17.87 12.70
N ILE A 12 -4.24 -17.09 13.14
CA ILE A 12 -3.73 -15.94 12.39
C ILE A 12 -2.55 -16.40 11.54
N PRO A 13 -2.65 -16.32 10.19
CA PRO A 13 -1.50 -16.64 9.34
C PRO A 13 -0.40 -15.58 9.53
N ALA A 14 0.85 -16.00 9.51
CA ALA A 14 1.96 -15.07 9.40
C ALA A 14 1.91 -14.38 8.02
N TYR A 15 2.33 -13.11 7.97
CA TYR A 15 2.53 -12.43 6.69
C TYR A 15 3.61 -13.15 5.88
N VAL A 16 3.31 -13.45 4.62
CA VAL A 16 4.24 -14.12 3.70
C VAL A 16 4.76 -13.10 2.71
N ALA A 17 6.05 -12.80 2.78
CA ALA A 17 6.71 -11.92 1.83
C ALA A 17 6.74 -12.54 0.42
N GLY A 18 6.91 -11.69 -0.62
CA GLY A 18 7.17 -12.16 -1.97
C GLY A 18 8.46 -13.01 -2.04
N ALA A 19 8.51 -13.92 -3.00
CA ALA A 19 9.70 -14.75 -3.24
C ALA A 19 10.94 -13.87 -3.48
N ARG A 20 12.10 -14.31 -2.99
CA ARG A 20 13.39 -13.67 -3.19
C ARG A 20 14.40 -14.70 -3.66
N ASN A 21 15.10 -14.38 -4.72
CA ASN A 21 16.29 -15.06 -5.19
C ASN A 21 17.19 -13.96 -5.77
N ASP A 22 18.42 -13.88 -5.31
CA ASP A 22 19.35 -12.80 -5.69
C ASP A 22 19.84 -12.95 -7.15
N ASP A 23 19.66 -14.14 -7.76
CA ASP A 23 20.00 -14.43 -9.16
C ASP A 23 18.81 -14.24 -10.14
N ALA A 24 17.65 -13.77 -9.65
CA ALA A 24 16.44 -13.60 -10.45
C ALA A 24 15.89 -12.18 -10.35
N LEU A 25 15.26 -11.71 -11.42
CA LEU A 25 14.55 -10.44 -11.47
C LEU A 25 13.35 -10.47 -10.50
N LYS A 26 13.37 -9.61 -9.49
CA LYS A 26 12.36 -9.58 -8.42
C LYS A 26 11.25 -8.57 -8.71
N LEU A 27 10.13 -9.02 -9.26
CA LEU A 27 8.93 -8.22 -9.51
C LEU A 27 7.75 -8.57 -8.58
N SER A 28 8.04 -9.06 -7.38
CA SER A 28 7.04 -9.64 -6.45
C SER A 28 6.55 -8.71 -5.34
N SER A 29 7.19 -7.56 -5.09
CA SER A 29 6.97 -6.79 -3.86
C SER A 29 6.61 -5.31 -4.06
N ASN A 30 6.38 -4.85 -5.29
CA ASN A 30 6.10 -3.45 -5.63
C ASN A 30 7.17 -2.48 -5.09
N GLU A 31 8.43 -2.93 -5.09
CA GLU A 31 9.58 -2.09 -4.74
C GLU A 31 9.97 -1.25 -5.95
N ALA A 32 10.55 -0.08 -5.71
CA ALA A 32 11.25 0.65 -6.76
C ALA A 32 12.59 -0.05 -7.07
N THR A 33 12.92 -0.19 -8.35
CA THR A 33 14.19 -0.78 -8.79
C THR A 33 15.36 0.16 -8.54
N HIS A 34 15.14 1.45 -8.78
CA HIS A 34 16.17 2.45 -8.53
C HIS A 34 16.54 2.53 -7.04
N PRO A 35 17.82 2.74 -6.71
CA PRO A 35 18.25 3.02 -5.34
C PRO A 35 17.57 4.29 -4.82
N PRO A 36 17.61 4.58 -3.51
CA PRO A 36 17.12 5.85 -2.97
C PRO A 36 17.65 7.05 -3.77
N LEU A 37 16.88 8.13 -3.83
CA LEU A 37 17.32 9.38 -4.45
C LEU A 37 18.68 9.80 -3.87
N PRO A 38 19.62 10.34 -4.67
CA PRO A 38 20.98 10.67 -4.22
C PRO A 38 20.99 11.56 -2.97
N GLU A 39 20.08 12.53 -2.91
CA GLU A 39 19.92 13.44 -1.77
C GLU A 39 19.50 12.69 -0.51
N ALA A 40 18.55 11.77 -0.65
CA ALA A 40 18.09 10.94 0.46
C ALA A 40 19.18 9.97 0.92
N ALA A 41 19.92 9.35 -0.01
CA ALA A 41 21.04 8.46 0.30
C ALA A 41 22.15 9.19 1.07
N ALA A 42 22.53 10.41 0.62
CA ALA A 42 23.52 11.22 1.27
C ALA A 42 23.10 11.65 2.69
N ALA A 43 21.86 12.12 2.86
CA ALA A 43 21.33 12.51 4.16
C ALA A 43 21.27 11.33 5.14
N MET A 44 20.88 10.14 4.69
CA MET A 44 20.87 8.92 5.48
C MET A 44 22.28 8.49 5.89
N ALA A 45 23.25 8.55 4.99
CA ALA A 45 24.64 8.20 5.26
C ALA A 45 25.26 9.12 6.35
N GLU A 46 24.97 10.41 6.29
CA GLU A 46 25.39 11.34 7.38
C GLU A 46 24.69 10.99 8.70
N ALA A 47 23.39 10.72 8.68
CA ALA A 47 22.63 10.46 9.90
C ALA A 47 23.08 9.19 10.64
N VAL A 48 23.59 8.16 9.94
CA VAL A 48 24.12 6.94 10.56
C VAL A 48 25.25 7.25 11.55
N THR A 49 26.06 8.30 11.30
CA THR A 49 27.14 8.71 12.23
C THR A 49 26.65 9.17 13.60
N LYS A 50 25.35 9.46 13.73
CA LYS A 50 24.69 9.95 14.94
C LYS A 50 23.71 8.93 15.55
N ALA A 51 23.69 7.67 15.00
CA ALA A 51 22.72 6.63 15.38
C ALA A 51 22.86 6.09 16.83
N ASN A 52 23.86 6.55 17.57
CA ASN A 52 24.04 6.27 19.01
C ASN A 52 23.07 7.04 19.91
N ARG A 53 22.22 7.89 19.38
CA ARG A 53 21.20 8.66 20.10
C ARG A 53 19.81 8.32 19.60
N TYR A 54 18.83 8.40 20.49
CA TYR A 54 17.43 8.28 20.10
C TYR A 54 17.05 9.37 19.08
N PRO A 55 16.16 9.05 18.14
CA PRO A 55 15.59 10.04 17.23
C PRO A 55 14.70 11.04 17.97
N ASP A 56 14.30 12.10 17.26
CA ASP A 56 13.16 12.91 17.71
C ASP A 56 11.90 12.03 17.72
N ILE A 57 11.31 11.85 18.90
CA ILE A 57 10.14 10.99 19.11
C ILE A 57 8.91 11.48 18.33
N ALA A 58 8.78 12.81 18.20
CA ALA A 58 7.67 13.44 17.49
C ALA A 58 7.91 13.52 15.97
N ALA A 59 9.10 13.21 15.49
CA ALA A 59 9.53 13.43 14.10
C ALA A 59 9.19 14.85 13.62
N THR A 60 9.42 15.85 14.47
CA THR A 60 8.93 17.23 14.33
C THR A 60 9.23 17.81 12.96
N ALA A 61 10.50 17.83 12.57
CA ALA A 61 10.91 18.40 11.29
C ALA A 61 10.31 17.68 10.06
N LEU A 62 10.14 16.34 10.12
CA LEU A 62 9.48 15.60 9.04
C LEU A 62 7.98 15.91 9.00
N ARG A 63 7.32 16.02 10.14
CA ARG A 63 5.89 16.36 10.19
C ARG A 63 5.62 17.78 9.71
N GLU A 64 6.51 18.74 10.00
CA GLU A 64 6.44 20.12 9.48
C GLU A 64 6.57 20.12 7.95
N ASP A 65 7.55 19.40 7.39
CA ASP A 65 7.75 19.30 5.95
C ASP A 65 6.55 18.62 5.27
N LEU A 66 6.02 17.54 5.87
CA LEU A 66 4.82 16.86 5.37
C LEU A 66 3.57 17.74 5.44
N ALA A 67 3.35 18.46 6.53
CA ALA A 67 2.22 19.38 6.68
C ALA A 67 2.25 20.46 5.60
N ALA A 68 3.41 21.06 5.36
CA ALA A 68 3.61 22.04 4.30
C ALA A 68 3.38 21.44 2.91
N HIS A 69 3.88 20.22 2.63
CA HIS A 69 3.72 19.52 1.36
C HIS A 69 2.26 19.14 1.07
N LEU A 70 1.52 18.74 2.10
CA LEU A 70 0.13 18.29 1.99
C LEU A 70 -0.88 19.44 2.07
N GLY A 71 -0.47 20.63 2.51
CA GLY A 71 -1.35 21.76 2.76
C GLY A 71 -2.26 21.57 3.98
N VAL A 72 -1.76 20.91 5.03
CA VAL A 72 -2.48 20.64 6.29
C VAL A 72 -1.72 21.19 7.49
N GLU A 73 -2.34 21.18 8.67
CA GLU A 73 -1.69 21.62 9.90
C GLU A 73 -0.77 20.52 10.47
N TYR A 74 0.25 20.91 11.24
CA TYR A 74 1.18 19.98 11.92
C TYR A 74 0.47 18.92 12.76
N GLY A 75 -0.60 19.30 13.48
CA GLY A 75 -1.41 18.40 14.30
C GLY A 75 -2.17 17.35 13.49
N GLN A 76 -2.28 17.54 12.19
CA GLN A 76 -3.00 16.64 11.26
C GLN A 76 -2.09 15.57 10.60
N VAL A 77 -0.82 15.45 11.02
CA VAL A 77 0.14 14.49 10.44
C VAL A 77 0.68 13.56 11.51
N ALA A 78 0.70 12.25 11.26
CA ALA A 78 1.41 11.24 12.03
C ALA A 78 2.44 10.51 11.18
N VAL A 79 3.54 10.07 11.78
CA VAL A 79 4.62 9.32 11.13
C VAL A 79 4.73 7.93 11.77
N GLY A 80 4.96 6.90 10.96
CA GLY A 80 5.13 5.52 11.44
C GLY A 80 6.19 4.74 10.66
N THR A 81 6.52 3.53 11.15
CA THR A 81 7.46 2.61 10.51
C THR A 81 6.87 1.94 9.26
N GLY A 82 6.64 2.76 8.22
CA GLY A 82 5.86 2.46 7.04
C GLY A 82 4.35 2.64 7.28
N SER A 83 3.58 2.81 6.21
CA SER A 83 2.11 2.90 6.31
C SER A 83 1.49 1.63 6.92
N SER A 84 2.15 0.48 6.82
CA SER A 84 1.70 -0.78 7.44
C SER A 84 1.59 -0.69 8.97
N ALA A 85 2.52 -0.01 9.64
CA ALA A 85 2.42 0.22 11.08
C ALA A 85 1.23 1.14 11.40
N LEU A 86 1.00 2.16 10.59
CA LEU A 86 -0.15 3.06 10.74
C LEU A 86 -1.48 2.34 10.47
N CYS A 87 -1.55 1.42 9.49
CA CYS A 87 -2.71 0.56 9.30
C CYS A 87 -3.01 -0.28 10.55
N GLN A 88 -1.99 -0.89 11.17
CA GLN A 88 -2.16 -1.63 12.41
C GLN A 88 -2.66 -0.73 13.55
N GLN A 89 -2.04 0.44 13.72
CA GLN A 89 -2.43 1.42 14.74
C GLN A 89 -3.87 1.93 14.52
N LEU A 90 -4.31 2.11 13.27
CA LEU A 90 -5.71 2.46 12.98
C LEU A 90 -6.67 1.38 13.45
N VAL A 91 -6.33 0.11 13.28
CA VAL A 91 -7.13 -1.00 13.83
C VAL A 91 -7.13 -0.96 15.36
N GLU A 92 -5.98 -0.69 15.99
CA GLU A 92 -5.84 -0.64 17.46
C GLU A 92 -6.64 0.50 18.10
N ILE A 93 -6.76 1.65 17.43
CA ILE A 93 -7.54 2.79 17.95
C ILE A 93 -9.05 2.71 17.63
N ALA A 94 -9.42 1.95 16.58
CA ALA A 94 -10.80 1.92 16.10
C ALA A 94 -11.60 0.71 16.59
N ALA A 95 -10.98 -0.47 16.68
CA ALA A 95 -11.70 -1.73 16.88
C ALA A 95 -11.26 -2.49 18.13
N THR A 96 -12.24 -3.08 18.83
CA THR A 96 -12.03 -3.98 19.97
C THR A 96 -12.50 -5.42 19.63
N PRO A 97 -12.23 -6.43 20.48
CA PRO A 97 -12.66 -7.79 20.21
C PRO A 97 -14.17 -7.93 19.93
N GLY A 98 -14.51 -8.54 18.80
CA GLY A 98 -15.89 -8.75 18.36
C GLY A 98 -16.45 -7.66 17.44
N GLU A 99 -15.75 -6.55 17.28
CA GLU A 99 -16.08 -5.51 16.31
C GLU A 99 -15.51 -5.85 14.92
N GLU A 100 -15.88 -5.09 13.91
CA GLU A 100 -15.59 -5.42 12.51
C GLU A 100 -14.68 -4.40 11.86
N VAL A 101 -13.74 -4.92 11.04
CA VAL A 101 -12.88 -4.15 10.14
C VAL A 101 -13.19 -4.59 8.71
N LEU A 102 -13.67 -3.66 7.90
CA LEU A 102 -14.14 -3.90 6.53
C LEU A 102 -13.08 -3.43 5.52
N PHE A 103 -12.87 -4.20 4.47
CA PHE A 103 -11.90 -3.88 3.41
C PHE A 103 -12.23 -4.61 2.10
N PRO A 104 -11.78 -4.08 0.94
CA PRO A 104 -11.93 -4.80 -0.33
C PRO A 104 -11.05 -6.06 -0.36
N TRP A 105 -11.48 -7.06 -1.08
CA TRP A 105 -10.71 -8.29 -1.24
C TRP A 105 -10.76 -8.82 -2.68
N ARG A 106 -9.62 -8.97 -3.35
CA ARG A 106 -8.23 -8.90 -2.86
C ARG A 106 -7.80 -7.44 -2.66
N SER A 107 -7.15 -7.17 -1.53
CA SER A 107 -6.45 -5.93 -1.27
C SER A 107 -5.17 -6.21 -0.47
N PHE A 108 -4.65 -5.24 0.30
CA PHE A 108 -3.42 -5.43 1.06
C PHE A 108 -3.56 -6.57 2.07
N GLU A 109 -2.68 -7.58 1.95
CA GLU A 109 -2.78 -8.85 2.69
C GLU A 109 -2.72 -8.70 4.21
N ALA A 110 -2.22 -7.58 4.71
CA ALA A 110 -2.09 -7.36 6.15
C ALA A 110 -3.37 -6.87 6.84
N TYR A 111 -4.33 -6.29 6.12
CA TYR A 111 -5.59 -5.81 6.75
C TYR A 111 -6.28 -6.89 7.59
N PRO A 112 -6.57 -8.10 7.07
CA PRO A 112 -7.18 -9.14 7.87
C PRO A 112 -6.29 -9.64 9.04
N ILE A 113 -4.97 -9.55 8.89
CA ILE A 113 -4.04 -9.92 9.97
C ILE A 113 -4.16 -8.92 11.11
N PHE A 114 -4.11 -7.62 10.82
CA PHE A 114 -4.23 -6.57 11.83
C PHE A 114 -5.57 -6.64 12.58
N ALA A 115 -6.69 -6.84 11.86
CA ALA A 115 -8.00 -7.04 12.50
C ALA A 115 -7.99 -8.20 13.49
N LYS A 116 -7.49 -9.36 13.07
CA LYS A 116 -7.42 -10.56 13.94
C LYS A 116 -6.50 -10.37 15.14
N VAL A 117 -5.41 -9.60 15.02
CA VAL A 117 -4.48 -9.36 16.12
C VAL A 117 -5.13 -8.68 17.30
N VAL A 118 -6.06 -7.75 17.07
CA VAL A 118 -6.84 -7.10 18.15
C VAL A 118 -8.11 -7.88 18.53
N GLY A 119 -8.39 -9.01 17.87
CA GLY A 119 -9.61 -9.82 18.10
C GLY A 119 -10.85 -9.31 17.37
N ALA A 120 -10.69 -8.36 16.46
CA ALA A 120 -11.76 -7.88 15.58
C ALA A 120 -12.00 -8.88 14.43
N HIS A 121 -13.20 -8.81 13.85
CA HIS A 121 -13.61 -9.63 12.73
C HIS A 121 -13.25 -8.94 11.40
N PRO A 122 -12.38 -9.54 10.57
CA PRO A 122 -12.15 -9.06 9.21
C PRO A 122 -13.35 -9.34 8.32
N ILE A 123 -13.88 -8.31 7.66
CA ILE A 123 -15.01 -8.40 6.73
C ILE A 123 -14.49 -8.09 5.31
N PRO A 124 -14.05 -9.10 4.55
CA PRO A 124 -13.61 -8.93 3.17
C PRO A 124 -14.81 -8.75 2.24
N VAL A 125 -14.73 -7.78 1.32
CA VAL A 125 -15.72 -7.56 0.27
C VAL A 125 -15.07 -7.81 -1.09
N PRO A 126 -15.55 -8.77 -1.91
CA PRO A 126 -14.97 -9.07 -3.21
C PRO A 126 -14.88 -7.83 -4.10
N LEU A 127 -13.85 -7.77 -4.95
CA LEU A 127 -13.76 -6.78 -6.02
C LEU A 127 -14.89 -7.01 -7.05
N GLY A 128 -15.26 -5.97 -7.78
CA GLY A 128 -16.14 -6.07 -8.92
C GLY A 128 -15.57 -6.96 -10.03
N ALA A 129 -16.40 -7.33 -10.99
CA ALA A 129 -15.98 -8.13 -12.15
C ALA A 129 -14.89 -7.43 -12.98
N ASP A 130 -14.83 -6.14 -12.94
CA ASP A 130 -13.82 -5.26 -13.54
C ASP A 130 -12.54 -5.11 -12.68
N GLN A 131 -12.43 -5.87 -11.60
CA GLN A 131 -11.33 -5.85 -10.62
C GLN A 131 -11.20 -4.54 -9.85
N ARG A 132 -12.22 -3.69 -9.87
CA ARG A 132 -12.28 -2.44 -9.08
C ARG A 132 -12.85 -2.71 -7.68
N VAL A 133 -12.53 -1.83 -6.74
CA VAL A 133 -13.17 -1.83 -5.42
C VAL A 133 -14.66 -1.53 -5.58
N ASP A 134 -15.51 -2.42 -5.09
CA ASP A 134 -16.98 -2.29 -5.13
C ASP A 134 -17.45 -1.54 -3.87
N LEU A 135 -17.40 -0.21 -3.92
CA LEU A 135 -17.82 0.66 -2.83
C LEU A 135 -19.31 0.50 -2.46
N PRO A 136 -20.25 0.35 -3.41
CA PRO A 136 -21.64 0.00 -3.08
C PRO A 136 -21.78 -1.31 -2.30
N ALA A 137 -21.08 -2.38 -2.71
CA ALA A 137 -21.09 -3.64 -1.97
C ALA A 137 -20.45 -3.49 -0.58
N MET A 138 -19.41 -2.67 -0.44
CA MET A 138 -18.81 -2.35 0.86
C MET A 138 -19.80 -1.61 1.76
N ALA A 139 -20.51 -0.61 1.25
CA ALA A 139 -21.53 0.12 2.01
C ALA A 139 -22.62 -0.81 2.54
N HIS A 140 -23.09 -1.77 1.73
CA HIS A 140 -24.07 -2.77 2.13
C HIS A 140 -23.58 -3.75 3.22
N LYS A 141 -22.26 -3.84 3.44
CA LYS A 141 -21.66 -4.71 4.47
C LYS A 141 -21.44 -4.00 5.80
N ILE A 142 -21.69 -2.71 5.87
CA ILE A 142 -21.59 -1.95 7.12
C ILE A 142 -22.68 -2.44 8.09
N THR A 143 -22.29 -2.72 9.33
CA THR A 143 -23.17 -3.12 10.41
C THR A 143 -22.98 -2.19 11.62
N ASP A 144 -23.77 -2.38 12.67
CA ASP A 144 -23.61 -1.70 13.97
C ASP A 144 -22.29 -2.04 14.70
N LYS A 145 -21.56 -3.06 14.22
CA LYS A 145 -20.24 -3.47 14.72
C LYS A 145 -19.06 -2.94 13.90
N THR A 146 -19.32 -2.40 12.73
CA THR A 146 -18.25 -1.86 11.87
C THR A 146 -17.62 -0.63 12.53
N ARG A 147 -16.29 -0.61 12.66
CA ARG A 147 -15.54 0.49 13.28
C ARG A 147 -14.49 1.10 12.37
N LEU A 148 -13.97 0.32 11.45
CA LEU A 148 -12.93 0.76 10.52
C LEU A 148 -13.18 0.18 9.13
N ILE A 149 -13.03 1.02 8.11
CA ILE A 149 -13.08 0.63 6.71
C ILE A 149 -11.79 1.06 6.03
N PHE A 150 -11.07 0.13 5.41
CA PHE A 150 -9.96 0.46 4.52
C PHE A 150 -10.46 0.57 3.08
N VAL A 151 -10.05 1.63 2.40
CA VAL A 151 -10.21 1.81 0.95
C VAL A 151 -8.82 2.03 0.35
N CYS A 152 -8.28 1.03 -0.35
CA CYS A 152 -6.98 1.13 -1.00
C CYS A 152 -7.17 1.70 -2.41
N ASN A 153 -6.59 2.88 -2.69
CA ASN A 153 -6.79 3.58 -3.95
C ASN A 153 -5.55 4.39 -4.36
N PRO A 154 -4.82 3.96 -5.40
CA PRO A 154 -5.01 2.75 -6.24
C PRO A 154 -4.93 1.45 -5.45
N ASN A 155 -5.75 0.45 -5.82
CA ASN A 155 -5.82 -0.80 -5.07
C ASN A 155 -4.61 -1.72 -5.34
N ASN A 156 -4.15 -2.39 -4.32
CA ASN A 156 -3.18 -3.49 -4.42
C ASN A 156 -3.92 -4.82 -4.17
N PRO A 157 -4.00 -5.77 -5.13
CA PRO A 157 -3.07 -5.93 -6.26
C PRO A 157 -3.60 -5.45 -7.62
N SER A 158 -4.86 -5.01 -7.74
CA SER A 158 -5.47 -4.75 -9.05
C SER A 158 -4.93 -3.51 -9.76
N GLY A 159 -4.37 -2.55 -9.03
CA GLY A 159 -3.94 -1.25 -9.56
C GLY A 159 -5.10 -0.31 -9.92
N THR A 160 -6.33 -0.80 -9.89
CA THR A 160 -7.53 -0.06 -10.27
C THR A 160 -7.88 1.03 -9.27
N THR A 161 -8.66 2.01 -9.71
CA THR A 161 -9.09 3.14 -8.88
C THR A 161 -10.61 3.26 -8.85
N VAL A 162 -11.12 3.92 -7.81
CA VAL A 162 -12.49 4.41 -7.73
C VAL A 162 -12.52 5.89 -8.13
N THR A 163 -13.67 6.39 -8.58
CA THR A 163 -13.84 7.79 -8.94
C THR A 163 -14.18 8.66 -7.73
N LYS A 164 -14.05 10.00 -7.89
CA LYS A 164 -14.44 10.99 -6.87
C LYS A 164 -15.91 10.84 -6.48
N ASP A 165 -16.79 10.67 -7.48
CA ASP A 165 -18.23 10.56 -7.25
C ASP A 165 -18.60 9.25 -6.54
N GLU A 166 -17.99 8.12 -6.94
CA GLU A 166 -18.17 6.84 -6.25
C GLU A 166 -17.74 6.91 -4.79
N PHE A 167 -16.58 7.55 -4.53
CA PHE A 167 -16.08 7.70 -3.16
C PHE A 167 -16.94 8.65 -2.33
N ALA A 168 -17.41 9.77 -2.90
CA ALA A 168 -18.32 10.68 -2.21
C ALA A 168 -19.65 9.99 -1.84
N ALA A 169 -20.26 9.28 -2.79
CA ALA A 169 -21.47 8.51 -2.52
C ALA A 169 -21.27 7.41 -1.45
N PHE A 170 -20.09 6.80 -1.42
CA PHE A 170 -19.72 5.85 -0.37
C PHE A 170 -19.61 6.54 0.99
N MET A 171 -18.91 7.67 1.08
CA MET A 171 -18.76 8.41 2.33
C MET A 171 -20.10 8.90 2.89
N ASP A 172 -21.06 9.28 2.02
CA ASP A 172 -22.42 9.66 2.40
C ASP A 172 -23.18 8.47 3.03
N ALA A 173 -22.84 7.22 2.68
CA ALA A 173 -23.46 6.01 3.21
C ALA A 173 -22.76 5.50 4.49
N VAL A 174 -21.52 5.95 4.78
CA VAL A 174 -20.78 5.52 5.97
C VAL A 174 -21.25 6.29 7.21
N PRO A 175 -21.61 5.61 8.31
CA PRO A 175 -21.94 6.28 9.58
C PRO A 175 -20.78 7.15 10.08
N ALA A 176 -21.09 8.29 10.66
CA ALA A 176 -20.09 9.27 11.10
C ALA A 176 -19.16 8.77 12.24
N ASP A 177 -19.54 7.70 12.93
CA ASP A 177 -18.77 7.04 13.99
C ASP A 177 -17.92 5.86 13.46
N VAL A 178 -17.93 5.60 12.17
CA VAL A 178 -17.08 4.60 11.50
C VAL A 178 -15.89 5.31 10.86
N LEU A 179 -14.67 4.91 11.25
CA LEU A 179 -13.45 5.46 10.70
C LEU A 179 -13.21 4.91 9.28
N VAL A 180 -12.86 5.78 8.34
CA VAL A 180 -12.45 5.38 6.97
C VAL A 180 -10.97 5.71 6.78
N ALA A 181 -10.20 4.72 6.36
CA ALA A 181 -8.79 4.87 6.00
C ALA A 181 -8.63 4.77 4.48
N LEU A 182 -8.33 5.89 3.83
CA LEU A 182 -7.96 5.94 2.41
C LEU A 182 -6.47 5.64 2.28
N ASP A 183 -6.14 4.43 1.82
CA ASP A 183 -4.74 3.99 1.65
C ASP A 183 -4.25 4.37 0.25
N GLU A 184 -3.47 5.42 0.18
CA GLU A 184 -2.89 6.02 -1.01
C GLU A 184 -1.42 5.58 -1.22
N ALA A 185 -1.06 4.35 -0.87
CA ALA A 185 0.33 3.87 -0.94
C ALA A 185 0.98 3.94 -2.34
N TYR A 186 0.19 4.12 -3.39
CA TYR A 186 0.64 4.17 -4.79
C TYR A 186 0.30 5.49 -5.50
N ILE A 187 -0.13 6.51 -4.76
CA ILE A 187 -0.66 7.75 -5.32
C ILE A 187 0.31 8.50 -6.24
N GLU A 188 1.62 8.39 -6.00
CA GLU A 188 2.65 9.05 -6.80
C GLU A 188 2.71 8.53 -8.25
N TYR A 189 2.22 7.30 -8.51
CA TYR A 189 2.13 6.70 -9.85
C TYR A 189 0.82 7.03 -10.58
N ASN A 190 -0.15 7.59 -9.87
CA ASN A 190 -1.45 7.91 -10.45
C ASN A 190 -1.33 9.02 -11.50
N ARG A 191 -2.03 8.85 -12.60
CA ARG A 191 -2.18 9.85 -13.67
C ARG A 191 -3.65 10.17 -13.98
N ALA A 192 -4.59 9.43 -13.38
CA ALA A 192 -6.02 9.72 -13.50
C ALA A 192 -6.39 11.01 -12.74
N THR A 193 -7.28 11.79 -13.30
CA THR A 193 -7.73 13.07 -12.72
C THR A 193 -9.03 12.96 -11.92
N ASN A 194 -9.80 11.89 -12.16
CA ASN A 194 -11.10 11.67 -11.49
C ASN A 194 -10.99 10.58 -10.41
N ILE A 195 -10.08 10.77 -9.45
CA ILE A 195 -9.94 9.90 -8.27
C ILE A 195 -10.01 10.72 -6.99
N PRO A 196 -10.47 10.15 -5.87
CA PRO A 196 -10.38 10.83 -4.58
C PRO A 196 -8.91 11.03 -4.20
N LEU A 197 -8.54 12.25 -3.82
CA LEU A 197 -7.23 12.60 -3.31
C LEU A 197 -7.34 13.03 -1.86
N GLY A 198 -6.60 12.39 -0.98
CA GLY A 198 -6.64 12.70 0.45
C GLY A 198 -6.40 14.17 0.75
N THR A 199 -5.51 14.83 -0.01
CA THR A 199 -5.21 16.26 0.14
C THR A 199 -6.40 17.18 -0.21
N GLU A 200 -7.33 16.73 -1.06
CA GLU A 200 -8.56 17.47 -1.39
C GLU A 200 -9.70 17.16 -0.41
N LEU A 201 -9.61 16.03 0.31
CA LEU A 201 -10.67 15.50 1.17
C LEU A 201 -10.47 15.81 2.67
N VAL A 202 -9.23 16.14 3.07
CA VAL A 202 -8.95 16.55 4.46
C VAL A 202 -9.78 17.78 4.84
N GLY A 203 -10.47 17.67 5.98
CA GLY A 203 -11.40 18.71 6.45
C GLY A 203 -12.84 18.58 5.91
N THR A 204 -13.08 17.75 4.87
CA THR A 204 -14.44 17.49 4.39
C THR A 204 -15.16 16.43 5.23
N TYR A 205 -14.45 15.34 5.57
CA TYR A 205 -15.00 14.21 6.33
C TYR A 205 -14.29 14.08 7.68
N PRO A 206 -15.01 14.23 8.82
CA PRO A 206 -14.40 14.17 10.16
C PRO A 206 -13.93 12.76 10.57
N ASN A 207 -14.35 11.73 9.84
CA ASN A 207 -14.01 10.34 10.06
C ASN A 207 -13.09 9.74 8.96
N LEU A 208 -12.42 10.58 8.16
CA LEU A 208 -11.50 10.15 7.12
C LEU A 208 -10.05 10.40 7.54
N VAL A 209 -9.21 9.38 7.42
CA VAL A 209 -7.74 9.48 7.53
C VAL A 209 -7.11 8.89 6.29
N CYS A 210 -6.06 9.54 5.80
CA CYS A 210 -5.34 9.13 4.59
C CYS A 210 -3.96 8.58 4.95
N LEU A 211 -3.50 7.57 4.22
CA LEU A 211 -2.22 6.91 4.43
C LEU A 211 -1.35 7.01 3.19
N ARG A 212 -0.08 7.36 3.34
CA ARG A 212 0.94 7.32 2.29
C ARG A 212 2.24 6.71 2.79
N THR A 213 3.13 6.32 1.89
CA THR A 213 4.36 5.63 2.23
C THR A 213 5.55 6.11 1.41
N PHE A 214 6.73 6.13 2.00
CA PHE A 214 7.99 6.32 1.29
C PHE A 214 8.55 4.99 0.72
N SER A 215 7.86 3.86 0.96
CA SER A 215 8.33 2.54 0.56
C SER A 215 8.22 2.25 -0.94
N LYS A 216 7.41 3.01 -1.70
CA LYS A 216 7.11 2.74 -3.11
C LYS A 216 7.85 3.73 -4.01
N ALA A 217 7.23 4.79 -4.48
CA ALA A 217 7.80 5.76 -5.41
C ALA A 217 9.12 6.37 -4.92
N TYR A 218 9.23 6.67 -3.65
CA TYR A 218 10.43 7.27 -3.05
C TYR A 218 11.61 6.29 -2.91
N GLY A 219 11.42 4.98 -3.14
CA GLY A 219 12.50 3.98 -3.08
C GLY A 219 13.05 3.71 -1.67
N LEU A 220 12.30 4.03 -0.61
CA LEU A 220 12.74 3.88 0.79
C LEU A 220 12.11 2.66 1.50
N ALA A 221 11.82 1.58 0.75
CA ALA A 221 11.17 0.40 1.31
C ALA A 221 11.92 -0.20 2.52
N GLY A 222 13.25 -0.29 2.45
CA GLY A 222 14.11 -0.80 3.52
C GLY A 222 14.27 0.14 4.72
N VAL A 223 13.95 1.42 4.56
CA VAL A 223 14.10 2.45 5.60
C VAL A 223 12.95 2.44 6.61
N ARG A 224 11.79 1.91 6.20
CA ARG A 224 10.59 1.77 7.01
C ARG A 224 10.02 3.09 7.51
N ILE A 225 9.51 3.92 6.60
CA ILE A 225 8.87 5.19 6.91
C ILE A 225 7.60 5.40 6.07
N GLY A 226 6.56 5.95 6.69
CA GLY A 226 5.28 6.31 6.08
C GLY A 226 4.55 7.30 6.97
N TYR A 227 3.44 7.82 6.50
CA TYR A 227 2.69 8.83 7.22
C TYR A 227 1.18 8.68 7.03
N ALA A 228 0.44 9.21 8.00
CA ALA A 228 -1.00 9.41 7.96
C ALA A 228 -1.30 10.90 8.09
N PHE A 229 -2.41 11.35 7.48
CA PHE A 229 -2.89 12.70 7.65
C PHE A 229 -4.42 12.73 7.66
N GLY A 230 -5.00 13.61 8.49
CA GLY A 230 -6.44 13.66 8.71
C GLY A 230 -6.80 14.49 9.92
N PRO A 231 -7.99 14.30 10.50
CA PRO A 231 -8.45 15.02 11.68
C PRO A 231 -7.51 14.88 12.87
N GLU A 232 -7.25 15.97 13.58
CA GLU A 232 -6.27 16.05 14.67
C GLU A 232 -6.54 15.02 15.78
N ASN A 233 -7.80 14.79 16.13
CA ASN A 233 -8.20 13.79 17.15
C ASN A 233 -7.82 12.36 16.75
N ILE A 234 -7.87 12.02 15.48
CA ILE A 234 -7.43 10.70 14.97
C ILE A 234 -5.90 10.61 15.01
N ILE A 235 -5.21 11.68 14.60
CA ILE A 235 -3.75 11.76 14.64
C ILE A 235 -3.22 11.68 16.09
N GLU A 236 -3.86 12.36 17.04
CA GLU A 236 -3.53 12.22 18.46
C GLU A 236 -3.70 10.78 18.96
N ALA A 237 -4.79 10.10 18.54
CA ALA A 237 -5.03 8.70 18.92
C ALA A 237 -3.94 7.77 18.34
N LEU A 238 -3.53 7.95 17.08
CA LEU A 238 -2.42 7.22 16.47
C LEU A 238 -1.12 7.40 17.25
N ASN A 239 -0.80 8.64 17.65
CA ASN A 239 0.39 8.94 18.43
C ASN A 239 0.39 8.28 19.82
N LYS A 240 -0.79 8.00 20.42
CA LYS A 240 -0.90 7.32 21.73
C LYS A 240 -0.56 5.83 21.67
N VAL A 241 -0.81 5.17 20.55
CA VAL A 241 -0.52 3.73 20.35
C VAL A 241 0.79 3.50 19.61
N ALA A 242 1.44 4.55 19.13
CA ALA A 242 2.72 4.47 18.43
C ALA A 242 3.82 3.91 19.35
N ILE A 243 4.66 3.03 18.80
CA ILE A 243 5.86 2.57 19.53
C ILE A 243 6.82 3.76 19.69
N PRO A 244 7.23 4.10 20.93
CA PRO A 244 8.14 5.21 21.17
C PRO A 244 9.43 5.10 20.33
N PHE A 245 9.88 6.19 19.72
CA PHE A 245 11.11 6.26 18.92
C PHE A 245 11.16 5.31 17.71
N SER A 246 10.03 4.82 17.23
CA SER A 246 9.98 3.81 16.15
C SER A 246 10.52 4.32 14.81
N ALA A 247 10.29 5.58 14.45
CA ALA A 247 10.87 6.20 13.26
C ALA A 247 12.31 6.64 13.53
N SER A 248 13.30 5.92 13.01
CA SER A 248 14.73 6.21 13.25
C SER A 248 15.15 7.56 12.68
N THR A 249 16.23 8.14 13.21
CA THR A 249 16.83 9.37 12.65
C THR A 249 17.14 9.22 11.16
N VAL A 250 17.69 8.09 10.77
CA VAL A 250 17.99 7.77 9.36
C VAL A 250 16.73 7.82 8.50
N ALA A 251 15.63 7.25 9.00
CA ALA A 251 14.35 7.25 8.29
C ALA A 251 13.77 8.68 8.18
N GLN A 252 13.79 9.44 9.26
CA GLN A 252 13.26 10.81 9.25
C GLN A 252 14.02 11.72 8.28
N VAL A 253 15.36 11.73 8.30
CA VAL A 253 16.14 12.60 7.40
C VAL A 253 16.09 12.13 5.96
N GLY A 254 16.09 10.81 5.71
CA GLY A 254 15.93 10.24 4.37
C GLY A 254 14.59 10.60 3.73
N ALA A 255 13.50 10.51 4.51
CA ALA A 255 12.17 10.91 4.07
C ALA A 255 12.08 12.41 3.75
N ARG A 256 12.66 13.28 4.59
CA ARG A 256 12.70 14.73 4.36
C ARG A 256 13.44 15.08 3.07
N ALA A 257 14.63 14.50 2.86
CA ALA A 257 15.41 14.72 1.65
C ALA A 257 14.68 14.19 0.39
N ALA A 258 14.06 13.00 0.47
CA ALA A 258 13.27 12.45 -0.61
C ALA A 258 12.02 13.30 -0.92
N LEU A 259 11.34 13.81 0.13
CA LEU A 259 10.19 14.69 -0.02
C LEU A 259 10.54 16.02 -0.71
N ALA A 260 11.73 16.54 -0.48
CA ALA A 260 12.22 17.76 -1.13
C ALA A 260 12.58 17.55 -2.63
N ALA A 261 12.84 16.31 -3.06
CA ALA A 261 13.30 15.98 -4.42
C ALA A 261 12.14 15.59 -5.36
N GLN A 262 11.09 16.42 -5.44
CA GLN A 262 9.85 16.10 -6.20
C GLN A 262 10.08 15.94 -7.71
N ASP A 263 10.99 16.69 -8.31
CA ASP A 263 11.28 16.57 -9.75
C ASP A 263 11.89 15.20 -10.07
N SER A 264 12.89 14.76 -9.30
CA SER A 264 13.50 13.43 -9.45
C SER A 264 12.51 12.30 -9.15
N LEU A 265 11.60 12.50 -8.19
CA LEU A 265 10.51 11.56 -7.93
C LEU A 265 9.59 11.43 -9.14
N ARG A 266 9.23 12.57 -9.76
CA ARG A 266 8.36 12.59 -10.93
C ARG A 266 8.98 11.87 -12.12
N GLU A 267 10.25 12.12 -12.42
CA GLU A 267 10.98 11.42 -13.48
C GLU A 267 10.90 9.90 -13.31
N ARG A 268 11.15 9.38 -12.10
CA ARG A 268 11.07 7.95 -11.79
C ARG A 268 9.65 7.38 -11.93
N THR A 269 8.67 8.12 -11.47
CA THR A 269 7.28 7.66 -11.60
C THR A 269 6.78 7.74 -13.03
N ASP A 270 7.22 8.70 -13.83
CA ASP A 270 6.90 8.80 -15.26
C ASP A 270 7.50 7.63 -16.05
N GLU A 271 8.75 7.21 -15.74
CA GLU A 271 9.35 6.00 -16.31
C GLU A 271 8.50 4.75 -15.99
N ALA A 272 8.17 4.56 -14.71
CA ALA A 272 7.35 3.41 -14.29
C ALA A 272 5.96 3.43 -14.94
N VAL A 273 5.34 4.59 -15.10
CA VAL A 273 4.05 4.75 -15.79
C VAL A 273 4.16 4.36 -17.26
N ALA A 274 5.20 4.81 -17.96
CA ALA A 274 5.42 4.43 -19.36
C ALA A 274 5.60 2.91 -19.52
N GLN A 275 6.33 2.27 -18.60
CA GLN A 275 6.49 0.81 -18.62
C GLN A 275 5.20 0.07 -18.21
N ARG A 276 4.39 0.64 -17.34
CA ARG A 276 3.06 0.11 -17.00
C ARG A 276 2.15 0.07 -18.24
N GLU A 277 2.06 1.18 -18.96
CA GLU A 277 1.26 1.28 -20.19
C GLU A 277 1.73 0.26 -21.25
N ARG A 278 3.05 0.11 -21.40
CA ARG A 278 3.66 -0.89 -22.29
C ARG A 278 3.30 -2.33 -21.89
N LEU A 279 3.30 -2.63 -20.58
CA LEU A 279 2.91 -3.95 -20.08
C LEU A 279 1.41 -4.21 -20.25
N GLU A 280 0.57 -3.22 -20.00
CA GLU A 280 -0.88 -3.32 -20.22
C GLU A 280 -1.19 -3.62 -21.70
N GLU A 281 -0.52 -2.93 -22.62
CA GLU A 281 -0.63 -3.20 -24.06
C GLU A 281 -0.16 -4.62 -24.42
N ALA A 282 1.02 -5.03 -23.96
CA ALA A 282 1.59 -6.34 -24.25
C ALA A 282 0.77 -7.52 -23.66
N LEU A 283 0.06 -7.26 -22.57
CA LEU A 283 -0.75 -8.26 -21.85
C LEU A 283 -2.26 -8.09 -22.07
N GLN A 284 -2.70 -7.26 -23.02
CA GLN A 284 -4.12 -6.93 -23.22
C GLN A 284 -5.01 -8.17 -23.46
N ASP A 285 -4.50 -9.18 -24.19
CA ASP A 285 -5.20 -10.43 -24.46
C ASP A 285 -5.47 -11.29 -23.22
N TRP A 286 -4.88 -10.91 -22.08
CA TRP A 286 -5.05 -11.53 -20.77
C TRP A 286 -5.98 -10.77 -19.86
N GLY A 287 -6.66 -9.72 -20.38
CA GLY A 287 -7.64 -8.93 -19.67
C GLY A 287 -7.09 -8.25 -18.41
N VAL A 288 -5.90 -7.70 -18.53
CA VAL A 288 -5.28 -6.85 -17.49
C VAL A 288 -6.13 -5.60 -17.32
N PRO A 289 -6.63 -5.28 -16.10
CA PRO A 289 -7.32 -4.02 -15.86
C PRO A 289 -6.32 -2.87 -15.90
N HIS A 290 -6.77 -1.68 -16.30
CA HIS A 290 -5.94 -0.48 -16.24
C HIS A 290 -5.53 -0.17 -14.81
N SER A 291 -4.24 0.06 -14.60
CA SER A 291 -3.62 0.30 -13.31
C SER A 291 -3.16 1.74 -13.17
N GLU A 292 -3.34 2.31 -12.00
CA GLU A 292 -2.78 3.60 -11.59
C GLU A 292 -1.70 3.45 -10.49
N ALA A 293 -1.16 2.22 -10.35
CA ALA A 293 -0.08 1.87 -9.43
C ALA A 293 1.22 1.49 -10.16
N ASN A 294 2.25 1.06 -9.44
CA ASN A 294 3.49 0.51 -10.01
C ASN A 294 3.42 -1.01 -10.21
N HIS A 295 2.27 -1.53 -10.57
CA HIS A 295 2.09 -2.95 -10.84
C HIS A 295 0.89 -3.18 -11.77
N VAL A 296 0.91 -4.30 -12.47
CA VAL A 296 -0.21 -4.81 -13.24
C VAL A 296 -0.78 -6.08 -12.61
N TRP A 297 -2.04 -6.39 -12.90
CA TRP A 297 -2.77 -7.52 -12.34
C TRP A 297 -3.30 -8.44 -13.43
N LEU A 298 -2.99 -9.72 -13.33
CA LEU A 298 -3.50 -10.79 -14.19
C LEU A 298 -4.51 -11.62 -13.40
N PRO A 299 -5.83 -11.46 -13.60
CA PRO A 299 -6.85 -12.23 -12.90
C PRO A 299 -6.72 -13.74 -13.18
N ALA A 300 -6.91 -14.59 -12.16
CA ALA A 300 -6.80 -16.04 -12.27
C ALA A 300 -7.71 -16.64 -13.34
N ALA A 301 -8.93 -16.09 -13.49
CA ALA A 301 -9.88 -16.54 -14.50
C ALA A 301 -9.31 -16.44 -15.92
N ASN A 302 -8.49 -15.42 -16.18
CA ASN A 302 -7.90 -15.16 -17.50
C ASN A 302 -6.63 -16.02 -17.74
N LEU A 303 -6.06 -16.59 -16.69
CA LEU A 303 -4.89 -17.47 -16.74
C LEU A 303 -5.26 -18.95 -16.90
N ALA A 304 -6.54 -19.32 -16.85
CA ALA A 304 -7.00 -20.70 -16.79
C ALA A 304 -6.46 -21.61 -17.94
N ARG A 305 -6.20 -21.05 -19.12
CA ARG A 305 -5.57 -21.77 -20.24
C ARG A 305 -4.10 -22.12 -20.02
N LEU A 306 -3.42 -21.42 -19.09
CA LEU A 306 -2.03 -21.68 -18.72
C LEU A 306 -1.90 -22.47 -17.41
N GLY A 307 -2.96 -22.60 -16.63
CA GLY A 307 -2.96 -23.22 -15.32
C GLY A 307 -3.30 -22.24 -14.19
N THR A 308 -3.00 -22.62 -12.96
CA THR A 308 -3.18 -21.77 -11.78
C THR A 308 -2.17 -20.60 -11.75
N PRO A 309 -2.47 -19.50 -11.06
CA PRO A 309 -1.49 -18.42 -10.87
C PRO A 309 -0.15 -18.90 -10.32
N GLN A 310 -0.15 -19.89 -9.43
CA GLN A 310 1.06 -20.47 -8.83
C GLN A 310 1.90 -21.22 -9.87
N GLU A 311 1.28 -21.99 -10.75
CA GLU A 311 1.96 -22.72 -11.84
C GLU A 311 2.53 -21.75 -12.87
N VAL A 312 1.81 -20.69 -13.23
CA VAL A 312 2.32 -19.65 -14.13
C VAL A 312 3.50 -18.91 -13.51
N ALA A 313 3.40 -18.53 -12.22
CA ALA A 313 4.50 -17.88 -11.51
C ALA A 313 5.73 -18.80 -11.38
N ALA A 314 5.54 -20.11 -11.20
CA ALA A 314 6.64 -21.06 -11.15
C ALA A 314 7.38 -21.13 -12.52
N ARG A 315 6.66 -21.15 -13.64
CA ARG A 315 7.28 -21.11 -14.98
C ARG A 315 8.02 -19.80 -15.25
N LEU A 316 7.47 -18.65 -14.81
CA LEU A 316 8.20 -17.39 -14.90
C LEU A 316 9.49 -17.42 -14.07
N ALA A 317 9.47 -18.07 -12.90
CA ALA A 317 10.65 -18.25 -12.07
C ALA A 317 11.73 -19.14 -12.75
N GLU A 318 11.33 -20.18 -13.53
CA GLU A 318 12.24 -20.97 -14.36
C GLU A 318 12.95 -20.11 -15.42
N HIS A 319 12.32 -19.03 -15.86
CA HIS A 319 12.89 -18.02 -16.76
C HIS A 319 13.53 -16.83 -16.02
N GLY A 320 13.80 -16.97 -14.73
CA GLY A 320 14.51 -15.97 -13.93
C GLY A 320 13.68 -14.76 -13.49
N VAL A 321 12.33 -14.82 -13.52
CA VAL A 321 11.47 -13.71 -13.12
C VAL A 321 10.54 -14.11 -11.98
N LEU A 322 10.62 -13.42 -10.83
CA LEU A 322 9.80 -13.66 -9.64
C LEU A 322 8.64 -12.66 -9.58
N VAL A 323 7.43 -13.17 -9.65
CA VAL A 323 6.18 -12.40 -9.51
C VAL A 323 5.40 -12.78 -8.26
N ARG A 324 4.34 -12.06 -7.91
CA ARG A 324 3.50 -12.37 -6.76
C ARG A 324 2.24 -13.11 -7.20
N ALA A 325 2.17 -14.40 -6.94
CA ALA A 325 0.98 -15.20 -7.17
C ALA A 325 0.07 -15.20 -5.93
N PHE A 326 -1.22 -15.01 -6.18
CA PHE A 326 -2.34 -15.19 -5.26
C PHE A 326 -3.29 -16.24 -5.85
N SER A 327 -4.23 -16.74 -5.06
CA SER A 327 -5.30 -17.60 -5.58
C SER A 327 -6.15 -16.89 -6.65
N GLU A 328 -6.31 -15.58 -6.52
CA GLU A 328 -7.14 -14.73 -7.37
C GLU A 328 -6.42 -14.21 -8.63
N GLY A 329 -5.09 -14.35 -8.71
CA GLY A 329 -4.32 -13.86 -9.86
C GLY A 329 -2.84 -13.67 -9.60
N ILE A 330 -2.17 -13.00 -10.53
CA ILE A 330 -0.75 -12.65 -10.44
C ILE A 330 -0.59 -11.14 -10.46
N ARG A 331 0.15 -10.61 -9.50
CA ARG A 331 0.60 -9.22 -9.51
C ARG A 331 2.06 -9.15 -9.97
N ILE A 332 2.34 -8.30 -10.92
CA ILE A 332 3.66 -8.06 -11.48
C ILE A 332 4.03 -6.61 -11.21
N THR A 333 5.14 -6.38 -10.51
CA THR A 333 5.69 -5.04 -10.28
C THR A 333 6.21 -4.46 -11.60
N VAL A 334 5.93 -3.20 -11.83
CA VAL A 334 6.43 -2.43 -12.98
C VAL A 334 7.63 -1.60 -12.53
N THR A 335 8.67 -1.58 -13.35
CA THR A 335 9.96 -0.99 -13.03
C THR A 335 10.56 -0.26 -14.24
N THR A 336 11.79 -0.61 -14.64
CA THR A 336 12.51 0.00 -15.75
C THR A 336 12.20 -0.67 -17.11
N GLU A 337 12.64 -0.04 -18.19
CA GLU A 337 12.54 -0.60 -19.55
C GLU A 337 13.27 -1.94 -19.66
N GLU A 338 14.50 -2.04 -19.16
CA GLU A 338 15.32 -3.27 -19.21
C GLU A 338 14.65 -4.43 -18.48
N GLU A 339 14.09 -4.17 -17.29
CA GLU A 339 13.39 -5.19 -16.51
C GLU A 339 12.05 -5.58 -17.14
N THR A 340 11.38 -4.63 -17.81
CA THR A 340 10.16 -4.89 -18.59
C THR A 340 10.46 -5.78 -19.80
N ASP A 341 11.57 -5.55 -20.51
CA ASP A 341 12.03 -6.41 -21.61
C ASP A 341 12.30 -7.84 -21.14
N THR A 342 13.01 -7.98 -20.02
CA THR A 342 13.29 -9.27 -19.39
C THR A 342 12.00 -10.00 -19.02
N LEU A 343 11.04 -9.30 -18.41
CA LEU A 343 9.74 -9.85 -18.08
C LEU A 343 8.97 -10.32 -19.31
N LEU A 344 8.91 -9.52 -20.38
CA LEU A 344 8.19 -9.86 -21.62
C LEU A 344 8.84 -11.05 -22.35
N GLN A 345 10.16 -11.19 -22.33
CA GLN A 345 10.85 -12.38 -22.82
C GLN A 345 10.46 -13.64 -22.03
N ALA A 346 10.50 -13.56 -20.69
CA ALA A 346 10.10 -14.67 -19.83
C ALA A 346 8.61 -15.02 -19.99
N TRP A 347 7.75 -14.01 -20.16
CA TRP A 347 6.33 -14.21 -20.41
C TRP A 347 6.09 -14.95 -21.72
N ASN A 348 6.73 -14.52 -22.82
CA ASN A 348 6.59 -15.16 -24.13
C ASN A 348 7.08 -16.61 -24.10
N ALA A 349 8.18 -16.91 -23.40
CA ALA A 349 8.66 -18.26 -23.20
C ALA A 349 7.64 -19.12 -22.38
N THR A 350 7.01 -18.52 -21.36
CA THR A 350 6.01 -19.18 -20.52
C THR A 350 4.73 -19.56 -21.28
N ILE A 351 4.28 -18.72 -22.24
CA ILE A 351 3.04 -18.95 -23.01
C ILE A 351 3.26 -19.75 -24.29
N GLY A 352 4.51 -19.81 -24.81
CA GLY A 352 4.85 -20.51 -26.06
C GLY A 352 5.24 -21.98 -25.88
N GLY A 353 5.41 -22.45 -24.67
CA GLY A 353 5.67 -23.85 -24.32
C GLY A 353 4.39 -24.52 -23.85
#